data_98c100fc4b8992091b43b8d81bf548bd
#
_entry.id   98c100fc4b8992091b43b8d81bf548bd
#
_cell.length_a   1.000
_cell.length_b   1.000
_cell.length_c   1.000
_cell.angle_alpha   90.00
_cell.angle_beta   90.00
_cell.angle_gamma   90.00
#
_symmetry.space_group_name_H-M   'P 1'
#
loop_
_entity.id
_entity.type
_entity.pdbx_description
1 polymer ?
#
loop_
_entity_poly.entity_id
_entity_poly.type
_entity_poly.pdbx_seq_one_letter_code
_entity_poly.pdbx_strand_id
1 'polypeptide(L)'
;MKLIPWKFNNDMVEGYTVPAHIDGRLFNMSYNDLDDKQVLENRKELAQMLHTELDHMVAPLQRHTTHYLSVNKNDGGKGIYSQKDAYLGFDALYTRDTDLTLFTFHADCCPVLLYCENQHLVAAIHSGWKGTVTEIVGKVTRHLIEDEGCDPNHI
;
A
#
# COMPACT_ATOMS: atom_id res chain seq x y z
N MET A 1 8.33 -4.02 19.49
CA MET A 1 7.47 -3.42 18.44
C MET A 1 6.87 -4.51 17.57
N LYS A 2 5.57 -4.49 17.27
CA LYS A 2 4.94 -5.62 16.58
C LYS A 2 4.04 -5.11 15.44
N LEU A 3 4.46 -5.36 14.20
CA LEU A 3 3.60 -5.28 13.02
C LEU A 3 2.57 -6.41 13.07
N ILE A 4 1.41 -6.19 12.47
CA ILE A 4 0.35 -7.21 12.38
C ILE A 4 0.46 -7.86 11.00
N PRO A 5 0.98 -9.09 10.89
CA PRO A 5 1.17 -9.74 9.60
C PRO A 5 -0.17 -10.19 9.02
N TRP A 6 -0.30 -10.05 7.72
CA TRP A 6 -1.34 -10.70 6.94
C TRP A 6 -0.87 -12.12 6.57
N LYS A 7 -1.81 -13.04 6.49
CA LYS A 7 -1.51 -14.41 6.08
C LYS A 7 -1.84 -14.58 4.60
N PHE A 8 -0.83 -14.92 3.84
CA PHE A 8 -0.97 -15.39 2.46
C PHE A 8 -0.69 -16.89 2.41
N ASN A 9 -1.24 -17.57 1.42
CA ASN A 9 -0.93 -18.98 1.17
C ASN A 9 0.38 -19.17 0.38
N ASN A 10 1.23 -18.16 0.40
CA ASN A 10 2.46 -18.10 -0.38
C ASN A 10 3.54 -17.31 0.38
N ASP A 11 4.74 -17.86 0.47
CA ASP A 11 5.88 -17.24 1.17
C ASP A 11 6.64 -16.21 0.31
N MET A 12 6.21 -15.99 -0.95
CA MET A 12 6.82 -15.02 -1.86
C MET A 12 6.30 -13.60 -1.66
N VAL A 13 5.28 -13.41 -0.82
CA VAL A 13 4.66 -12.11 -0.55
C VAL A 13 4.50 -11.89 0.95
N GLU A 14 4.75 -10.67 1.37
CA GLU A 14 4.52 -10.22 2.74
C GLU A 14 3.59 -9.02 2.76
N GLY A 15 2.75 -8.94 3.77
CA GLY A 15 1.86 -7.81 4.01
C GLY A 15 1.66 -7.60 5.50
N TYR A 16 1.56 -6.32 5.87
CA TYR A 16 1.46 -5.93 7.28
C TYR A 16 0.47 -4.78 7.48
N THR A 17 -0.24 -4.81 8.60
CA THR A 17 -0.86 -3.61 9.14
C THR A 17 0.10 -2.98 10.15
N VAL A 18 0.37 -1.70 9.98
CA VAL A 18 1.16 -0.88 10.90
C VAL A 18 0.20 -0.17 11.84
N PRO A 19 0.16 -0.51 13.14
CA PRO A 19 -0.71 0.17 14.09
C PRO A 19 -0.31 1.63 14.26
N ALA A 20 -1.32 2.52 14.43
CA ALA A 20 -1.07 3.95 14.68
C ALA A 20 -0.37 4.22 16.03
N HIS A 21 -0.39 3.27 16.95
CA HIS A 21 0.32 3.34 18.22
C HIS A 21 1.17 2.10 18.43
N ILE A 22 2.43 2.32 18.79
CA ILE A 22 3.39 1.26 19.10
C ILE A 22 4.12 1.62 20.39
N ASP A 23 4.14 0.69 21.35
CA ASP A 23 4.79 0.85 22.65
C ASP A 23 4.39 2.17 23.37
N GLY A 24 3.09 2.53 23.27
CA GLY A 24 2.54 3.72 23.92
C GLY A 24 2.81 5.06 23.23
N ARG A 25 3.53 5.08 22.11
CA ARG A 25 3.75 6.28 21.29
C ARG A 25 2.95 6.26 19.99
N LEU A 26 2.61 7.41 19.47
CA LEU A 26 2.00 7.58 18.16
C LEU A 26 3.01 7.22 17.06
N PHE A 27 2.65 6.23 16.23
CA PHE A 27 3.46 5.72 15.12
C PHE A 27 2.74 5.90 13.78
N ASN A 28 2.12 7.06 13.60
CA ASN A 28 1.38 7.37 12.39
C ASN A 28 2.33 7.52 11.19
N MET A 29 1.91 6.96 10.06
CA MET A 29 2.63 7.00 8.78
C MET A 29 2.09 8.07 7.82
N SER A 30 0.94 8.68 8.15
CA SER A 30 0.29 9.70 7.34
C SER A 30 0.79 11.10 7.68
N TYR A 31 0.96 11.94 6.66
CA TYR A 31 1.30 13.35 6.83
C TYR A 31 0.11 14.24 7.27
N ASN A 32 -1.09 13.68 7.41
CA ASN A 32 -2.29 14.50 7.65
C ASN A 32 -2.37 15.10 9.07
N ASP A 33 -1.77 14.43 10.07
CA ASP A 33 -2.02 14.75 11.50
C ASP A 33 -0.75 14.95 12.33
N LEU A 34 0.43 14.90 11.72
CA LEU A 34 1.72 15.03 12.42
C LEU A 34 2.67 15.99 11.71
N ASP A 35 3.68 16.44 12.47
CA ASP A 35 4.85 17.07 11.89
C ASP A 35 5.53 16.15 10.88
N ASP A 36 5.79 16.65 9.69
CA ASP A 36 6.41 15.92 8.57
C ASP A 36 7.71 15.21 8.99
N LYS A 37 8.47 15.80 9.92
CA LYS A 37 9.69 15.18 10.47
C LYS A 37 9.39 13.92 11.25
N GLN A 38 8.37 13.93 12.09
CA GLN A 38 7.99 12.75 12.88
C GLN A 38 7.49 11.63 11.99
N VAL A 39 6.72 11.96 10.96
CA VAL A 39 6.24 10.95 9.98
C VAL A 39 7.43 10.32 9.25
N LEU A 40 8.40 11.12 8.82
CA LEU A 40 9.59 10.60 8.14
C LEU A 40 10.43 9.71 9.05
N GLU A 41 10.61 10.06 10.33
CA GLU A 41 11.32 9.20 11.29
C GLU A 41 10.57 7.89 11.53
N ASN A 42 9.23 7.92 11.65
CA ASN A 42 8.42 6.71 11.77
C ASN A 42 8.57 5.80 10.53
N ARG A 43 8.62 6.38 9.33
CA ARG A 43 8.82 5.63 8.08
C ARG A 43 10.21 5.03 7.97
N LYS A 44 11.25 5.73 8.41
CA LYS A 44 12.62 5.19 8.50
C LYS A 44 12.67 3.98 9.44
N GLU A 45 12.04 4.09 10.60
CA GLU A 45 11.97 2.99 11.56
C GLU A 45 11.21 1.79 10.97
N LEU A 46 10.09 2.03 10.28
CA LEU A 46 9.36 0.99 9.58
C LEU A 46 10.22 0.31 8.49
N ALA A 47 10.96 1.10 7.70
CA ALA A 47 11.86 0.57 6.67
C ALA A 47 12.91 -0.38 7.28
N GLN A 48 13.51 -0.01 8.41
CA GLN A 48 14.44 -0.87 9.14
C GLN A 48 13.78 -2.17 9.62
N MET A 49 12.53 -2.10 10.10
CA MET A 49 11.78 -3.29 10.53
C MET A 49 11.46 -4.25 9.39
N LEU A 50 11.20 -3.71 8.22
CA LEU A 50 10.89 -4.47 7.00
C LEU A 50 12.16 -4.86 6.21
N HIS A 51 13.37 -4.53 6.74
CA HIS A 51 14.65 -4.76 6.06
C HIS A 51 14.69 -4.19 4.64
N THR A 52 14.12 -2.99 4.45
CA THR A 52 14.07 -2.26 3.18
C THR A 52 14.51 -0.81 3.36
N GLU A 53 14.50 -0.04 2.28
CA GLU A 53 14.85 1.37 2.27
C GLU A 53 13.66 2.23 1.81
N LEU A 54 13.67 3.53 2.16
CA LEU A 54 12.59 4.44 1.79
C LEU A 54 12.42 4.58 0.26
N ASP A 55 13.50 4.46 -0.49
CA ASP A 55 13.49 4.48 -1.95
C ASP A 55 12.90 3.20 -2.57
N HIS A 56 12.60 2.20 -1.77
CA HIS A 56 11.87 0.99 -2.17
C HIS A 56 10.43 0.99 -1.68
N MET A 57 9.88 2.16 -1.35
CA MET A 57 8.51 2.33 -0.87
C MET A 57 7.76 3.34 -1.73
N VAL A 58 6.47 3.15 -1.92
CA VAL A 58 5.58 4.08 -2.64
C VAL A 58 4.30 4.28 -1.87
N ALA A 59 3.89 5.53 -1.69
CA ALA A 59 2.66 5.89 -1.01
C ALA A 59 1.81 6.84 -1.88
N PRO A 60 0.52 6.55 -2.12
CA PRO A 60 -0.38 7.45 -2.82
C PRO A 60 -0.90 8.55 -1.89
N LEU A 61 -1.39 9.63 -2.47
CA LEU A 61 -2.22 10.61 -1.78
C LEU A 61 -3.69 10.29 -2.07
N GLN A 62 -4.28 9.43 -1.24
CA GLN A 62 -5.62 8.89 -1.36
C GLN A 62 -6.71 9.98 -1.27
N ARG A 63 -7.80 9.84 -2.04
CA ARG A 63 -8.92 10.78 -2.09
C ARG A 63 -10.28 10.09 -2.12
N HIS A 64 -10.36 8.84 -1.70
CA HIS A 64 -11.59 8.02 -1.71
C HIS A 64 -12.17 7.89 -3.13
N THR A 65 -11.31 7.66 -4.10
CA THR A 65 -11.65 7.44 -5.51
C THR A 65 -11.71 5.94 -5.83
N THR A 66 -11.86 5.62 -7.12
CA THR A 66 -11.67 4.25 -7.63
C THR A 66 -10.48 4.16 -8.57
N HIS A 67 -9.59 5.16 -8.54
CA HIS A 67 -8.41 5.17 -9.39
C HIS A 67 -7.33 4.24 -8.81
N TYR A 68 -6.71 3.50 -9.70
CA TYR A 68 -5.58 2.63 -9.41
C TYR A 68 -4.44 2.89 -10.39
N LEU A 69 -3.22 2.57 -9.99
CA LEU A 69 -2.01 2.86 -10.75
C LEU A 69 -1.02 1.71 -10.66
N SER A 70 -0.45 1.34 -11.82
CA SER A 70 0.75 0.52 -11.87
C SER A 70 1.97 1.34 -11.49
N VAL A 71 2.77 0.84 -10.55
CA VAL A 71 4.02 1.47 -10.14
C VAL A 71 5.18 0.49 -10.31
N ASN A 72 6.38 1.02 -10.44
CA ASN A 72 7.61 0.25 -10.63
C ASN A 72 8.76 0.84 -9.79
N LYS A 73 9.94 0.24 -9.87
CA LYS A 73 11.13 0.67 -9.10
C LYS A 73 11.50 2.14 -9.27
N ASN A 74 11.20 2.75 -10.43
CA ASN A 74 11.49 4.17 -10.66
C ASN A 74 10.53 5.10 -9.90
N ASP A 75 9.46 4.56 -9.35
CA ASP A 75 8.51 5.29 -8.52
C ASP A 75 8.88 5.25 -7.03
N GLY A 76 9.94 4.54 -6.69
CA GLY A 76 10.42 4.43 -5.32
C GLY A 76 10.69 5.80 -4.69
N GLY A 77 10.29 5.97 -3.43
CA GLY A 77 10.36 7.22 -2.69
C GLY A 77 9.16 8.15 -2.86
N LYS A 78 8.35 7.99 -3.92
CA LYS A 78 7.19 8.87 -4.17
C LYS A 78 6.15 8.75 -3.06
N GLY A 79 5.75 9.92 -2.53
CA GLY A 79 4.83 10.02 -1.40
C GLY A 79 5.43 9.56 -0.06
N ILE A 80 6.70 9.18 -0.04
CA ILE A 80 7.40 8.69 1.15
C ILE A 80 8.11 9.81 1.89
N TYR A 81 8.86 10.66 1.19
CA TYR A 81 9.56 11.79 1.77
C TYR A 81 8.67 13.03 1.94
N SER A 82 7.65 13.16 1.09
CA SER A 82 6.72 14.28 1.08
C SER A 82 5.42 13.88 0.39
N GLN A 83 4.30 14.53 0.74
CA GLN A 83 3.05 14.40 -0.02
C GLN A 83 3.10 15.09 -1.40
N LYS A 84 4.05 16.00 -1.62
CA LYS A 84 4.09 16.85 -2.83
C LYS A 84 4.37 16.08 -4.10
N ASP A 85 5.09 14.97 -4.00
CA ASP A 85 5.46 14.09 -5.11
C ASP A 85 4.64 12.80 -5.16
N ALA A 86 3.68 12.64 -4.23
CA ALA A 86 2.77 11.49 -4.21
C ALA A 86 1.80 11.50 -5.40
N TYR A 87 1.41 10.33 -5.83
CA TYR A 87 0.35 10.17 -6.83
C TYR A 87 -1.00 10.57 -6.25
N LEU A 88 -1.48 11.76 -6.65
CA LEU A 88 -2.71 12.35 -6.13
C LEU A 88 -3.96 11.62 -6.66
N GLY A 89 -4.84 11.22 -5.76
CA GLY A 89 -6.17 10.71 -6.07
C GLY A 89 -6.20 9.25 -6.50
N PHE A 90 -5.11 8.51 -6.27
CA PHE A 90 -5.10 7.07 -6.43
C PHE A 90 -5.34 6.39 -5.08
N ASP A 91 -6.27 5.47 -5.05
CA ASP A 91 -6.66 4.72 -3.86
C ASP A 91 -6.26 3.23 -3.95
N ALA A 92 -5.58 2.84 -5.03
CA ALA A 92 -4.93 1.56 -5.17
C ALA A 92 -3.63 1.69 -5.97
N LEU A 93 -2.64 0.92 -5.56
CA LEU A 93 -1.38 0.72 -6.29
C LEU A 93 -1.18 -0.77 -6.53
N TYR A 94 -0.57 -1.12 -7.66
CA TYR A 94 -0.13 -2.49 -7.93
C TYR A 94 1.22 -2.51 -8.64
N THR A 95 1.96 -3.62 -8.46
CA THR A 95 3.29 -3.79 -9.06
C THR A 95 3.62 -5.26 -9.29
N ARG A 96 4.50 -5.53 -10.26
CA ARG A 96 5.22 -6.79 -10.43
C ARG A 96 6.66 -6.74 -9.95
N ASP A 97 7.12 -5.54 -9.58
CA ASP A 97 8.50 -5.38 -9.14
C ASP A 97 8.68 -5.97 -7.74
N THR A 98 9.64 -6.85 -7.61
CA THR A 98 10.14 -7.30 -6.32
C THR A 98 10.85 -6.15 -5.61
N ASP A 99 10.95 -6.20 -4.30
CA ASP A 99 11.59 -5.20 -3.45
C ASP A 99 10.95 -3.80 -3.53
N LEU A 100 9.68 -3.70 -3.93
CA LEU A 100 8.90 -2.48 -3.89
C LEU A 100 7.73 -2.63 -2.91
N THR A 101 7.71 -1.82 -1.86
CA THR A 101 6.66 -1.84 -0.83
C THR A 101 5.57 -0.83 -1.17
N LEU A 102 4.34 -1.30 -1.28
CA LEU A 102 3.16 -0.47 -1.53
C LEU A 102 2.50 -0.07 -0.21
N PHE A 103 2.10 1.20 -0.10
CA PHE A 103 1.40 1.72 1.06
C PHE A 103 -0.07 2.04 0.74
N THR A 104 -0.92 1.81 1.73
CA THR A 104 -2.24 2.43 1.85
C THR A 104 -2.45 2.87 3.30
N PHE A 105 -3.21 3.94 3.49
CA PHE A 105 -3.47 4.54 4.80
C PHE A 105 -4.93 4.35 5.18
N HIS A 106 -5.16 3.89 6.39
CA HIS A 106 -6.47 3.57 6.90
C HIS A 106 -6.65 4.08 8.33
N ALA A 107 -7.85 4.50 8.66
CA ALA A 107 -8.32 4.64 10.04
C ALA A 107 -9.48 3.67 10.25
N ASP A 108 -10.62 3.95 9.64
CA ASP A 108 -11.84 3.15 9.65
C ASP A 108 -12.18 2.53 8.28
N CYS A 109 -11.44 2.92 7.23
CA CYS A 109 -11.60 2.35 5.89
C CYS A 109 -11.00 0.95 5.79
N CYS A 110 -11.51 0.13 4.87
CA CYS A 110 -11.09 -1.25 4.70
C CYS A 110 -9.81 -1.35 3.85
N PRO A 111 -8.71 -1.92 4.38
CA PRO A 111 -7.57 -2.33 3.57
C PRO A 111 -7.88 -3.62 2.82
N VAL A 112 -7.45 -3.71 1.56
CA VAL A 112 -7.48 -4.94 0.79
C VAL A 112 -6.12 -5.15 0.14
N LEU A 113 -5.52 -6.31 0.38
CA LEU A 113 -4.27 -6.74 -0.25
C LEU A 113 -4.56 -7.91 -1.16
N LEU A 114 -4.07 -7.85 -2.39
CA LEU A 114 -4.17 -8.93 -3.37
C LEU A 114 -2.77 -9.40 -3.77
N TYR A 115 -2.63 -10.70 -3.93
CA TYR A 115 -1.47 -11.30 -4.56
C TYR A 115 -1.92 -12.24 -5.68
N CYS A 116 -1.44 -11.96 -6.87
CA CYS A 116 -1.68 -12.78 -8.04
C CYS A 116 -0.45 -13.65 -8.30
N GLU A 117 -0.52 -14.93 -7.96
CA GLU A 117 0.61 -15.84 -7.97
C GLU A 117 1.17 -16.05 -9.39
N ASN A 118 0.32 -16.29 -10.39
CA ASN A 118 0.75 -16.57 -11.75
C ASN A 118 1.39 -15.38 -12.47
N GLN A 119 1.22 -14.16 -11.95
CA GLN A 119 1.80 -12.93 -12.50
C GLN A 119 2.85 -12.30 -11.58
N HIS A 120 3.08 -12.88 -10.39
CA HIS A 120 3.92 -12.30 -9.34
C HIS A 120 3.57 -10.83 -9.06
N LEU A 121 2.26 -10.52 -9.04
CA LEU A 121 1.73 -9.18 -8.91
C LEU A 121 1.08 -8.99 -7.54
N VAL A 122 1.43 -7.89 -6.88
CA VAL A 122 0.80 -7.46 -5.64
C VAL A 122 -0.01 -6.19 -5.87
N ALA A 123 -1.13 -6.05 -5.14
CA ALA A 123 -1.90 -4.82 -5.09
C ALA A 123 -2.28 -4.46 -3.65
N ALA A 124 -2.22 -3.18 -3.34
CA ALA A 124 -2.67 -2.60 -2.08
C ALA A 124 -3.79 -1.58 -2.37
N ILE A 125 -4.97 -1.79 -1.78
CA ILE A 125 -6.19 -1.05 -2.10
C ILE A 125 -6.74 -0.42 -0.83
N HIS A 126 -7.05 0.87 -0.90
CA HIS A 126 -7.81 1.60 0.09
C HIS A 126 -9.28 1.61 -0.32
N SER A 127 -10.11 0.81 0.37
CA SER A 127 -11.55 0.78 0.15
C SER A 127 -12.28 1.58 1.24
N GLY A 128 -12.30 2.90 1.08
CA GLY A 128 -13.14 3.78 1.86
C GLY A 128 -14.62 3.63 1.45
N TRP A 129 -15.57 4.22 2.20
CA TRP A 129 -17.00 4.03 1.93
C TRP A 129 -17.41 4.38 0.49
N LYS A 130 -16.87 5.47 -0.08
CA LYS A 130 -17.12 5.84 -1.50
C LYS A 130 -16.56 4.79 -2.45
N GLY A 131 -15.30 4.39 -2.23
CA GLY A 131 -14.63 3.36 -3.03
C GLY A 131 -15.36 2.01 -2.96
N THR A 132 -15.88 1.66 -1.79
CA THR A 132 -16.67 0.43 -1.59
C THR A 132 -17.96 0.46 -2.39
N VAL A 133 -18.75 1.55 -2.26
CA VAL A 133 -20.01 1.71 -2.99
C VAL A 133 -19.81 1.79 -4.51
N THR A 134 -18.68 2.34 -4.95
CA THR A 134 -18.31 2.45 -6.37
C THR A 134 -17.39 1.32 -6.86
N GLU A 135 -17.25 0.26 -6.06
CA GLU A 135 -16.63 -1.02 -6.41
C GLU A 135 -15.12 -0.92 -6.75
N ILE A 136 -14.33 -0.19 -5.96
CA ILE A 136 -12.88 -0.08 -6.22
C ILE A 136 -12.21 -1.45 -6.26
N VAL A 137 -12.51 -2.34 -5.32
CA VAL A 137 -11.93 -3.69 -5.26
C VAL A 137 -12.30 -4.48 -6.51
N GLY A 138 -13.59 -4.48 -6.88
CA GLY A 138 -14.07 -5.16 -8.09
C GLY A 138 -13.43 -4.60 -9.36
N LYS A 139 -13.23 -3.29 -9.47
CA LYS A 139 -12.58 -2.65 -10.62
C LYS A 139 -11.11 -3.04 -10.73
N VAL A 140 -10.37 -2.98 -9.61
CA VAL A 140 -8.97 -3.38 -9.59
C VAL A 140 -8.84 -4.86 -9.92
N THR A 141 -9.61 -5.73 -9.26
CA THR A 141 -9.54 -7.18 -9.49
C THR A 141 -9.86 -7.53 -10.95
N ARG A 142 -10.89 -6.91 -11.54
CA ARG A 142 -11.24 -7.10 -12.94
C ARG A 142 -10.11 -6.70 -13.87
N HIS A 143 -9.51 -5.53 -13.65
CA HIS A 143 -8.34 -5.06 -14.40
C HIS A 143 -7.17 -6.05 -14.29
N LEU A 144 -6.87 -6.54 -13.08
CA LEU A 144 -5.80 -7.51 -12.89
C LEU A 144 -6.05 -8.82 -13.67
N ILE A 145 -7.31 -9.25 -13.78
CA ILE A 145 -7.68 -10.46 -14.53
C ILE A 145 -7.66 -10.20 -16.04
N GLU A 146 -8.36 -9.16 -16.52
CA GLU A 146 -8.62 -8.92 -17.93
C GLU A 146 -7.42 -8.32 -18.67
N ASP A 147 -6.70 -7.39 -18.02
CA ASP A 147 -5.63 -6.62 -18.66
C ASP A 147 -4.24 -7.08 -18.23
N GLU A 148 -4.08 -7.54 -16.99
CA GLU A 148 -2.78 -7.96 -16.45
C GLU A 148 -2.57 -9.48 -16.49
N GLY A 149 -3.58 -10.26 -16.90
CA GLY A 149 -3.49 -11.70 -17.09
C GLY A 149 -3.44 -12.52 -15.80
N CYS A 150 -3.96 -11.98 -14.70
CA CYS A 150 -4.09 -12.72 -13.45
C CYS A 150 -5.14 -13.82 -13.59
N ASP A 151 -4.81 -15.03 -13.15
CA ASP A 151 -5.78 -16.12 -13.07
C ASP A 151 -6.63 -15.95 -11.81
N PRO A 152 -7.97 -15.82 -11.91
CA PRO A 152 -8.84 -15.64 -10.75
C PRO A 152 -8.78 -16.79 -9.73
N ASN A 153 -8.27 -17.96 -10.12
CA ASN A 153 -8.06 -19.07 -9.18
C ASN A 153 -6.75 -18.94 -8.38
N HIS A 154 -5.90 -17.97 -8.72
CA HIS A 154 -4.59 -17.72 -8.12
C HIS A 154 -4.44 -16.29 -7.57
N ILE A 155 -5.55 -15.64 -7.22
CA ILE A 155 -5.59 -14.36 -6.52
C ILE A 155 -6.04 -14.56 -5.07
#